data_beabad6e8e52f1503ca3bda903b90aaf
#
_entry.id   beabad6e8e52f1503ca3bda903b90aaf
#
_cell.length_a   1.000
_cell.length_b   1.000
_cell.length_c   1.000
_cell.angle_alpha   90.00
_cell.angle_beta   90.00
_cell.angle_gamma   90.00
#
_symmetry.space_group_name_H-M   'P 1'
#
loop_
_entity.id
_entity.type
_entity.pdbx_description
1 polymer ?
#
loop_
_entity_poly.entity_id
_entity_poly.type
_entity_poly.pdbx_seq_one_letter_code
_entity_poly.pdbx_strand_id
1 'polypeptide(L)'
;MPFANNSRPPAPPLVFPAAATGLSRRGFVAGCLLAGWAGENARVEAAPPVAAVKEKPVQFDGNRAYAHLKEICALGPRPSGSDGMSRQQRLVAEHFSKLKAKVRFQSFDAPHPRTGEPVAMNNLVVSWQPQAQERILLCCHYDTRPFPDRDPDPRAARSGVFVGANDGASGVAFLMELGRHMGAIQPRFGVDFVFFDGEELVFQPNDPYFLGSEFFAKSYRDDPPNHIYHYGVLLDMIADKRLNIYQEVYSVQYARSIVQSVWAQAAALEVKEFIPKIRHEIRDDHLALNQLARIPTIDLIDFDYDPWHTTQDIPANCSAASLAKVGKVILAWLQNLPDPLAPGGDPEAP
;
A
#
# COMPACT_ATOMS: atom_id res chain seq x y z
N MET A 1 5.38 15.11 53.05
CA MET A 1 3.93 15.25 52.84
C MET A 1 3.51 14.18 51.85
N PRO A 2 2.60 13.24 52.21
CA PRO A 2 2.25 12.10 51.40
C PRO A 2 1.22 12.47 50.32
N PHE A 3 1.38 11.93 49.11
CA PHE A 3 0.48 12.04 48.00
C PHE A 3 -0.78 11.18 48.21
N ALA A 4 -1.95 11.79 48.09
CA ALA A 4 -3.24 11.15 48.20
C ALA A 4 -3.54 10.26 46.97
N ASN A 5 -3.87 9.02 47.27
CA ASN A 5 -4.27 7.98 46.32
C ASN A 5 -5.79 8.13 46.06
N ASN A 6 -6.18 8.52 44.82
CA ASN A 6 -7.58 8.69 44.44
C ASN A 6 -7.97 7.55 43.50
N SER A 7 -8.30 6.39 44.06
CA SER A 7 -8.88 5.26 43.31
C SER A 7 -10.41 5.43 43.20
N ARG A 8 -10.91 5.59 41.96
CA ARG A 8 -12.36 5.51 41.65
C ARG A 8 -12.81 4.04 41.61
N PRO A 9 -14.00 3.72 42.13
CA PRO A 9 -14.55 2.38 42.02
C PRO A 9 -15.04 2.03 40.61
N PRO A 10 -15.08 0.73 40.22
CA PRO A 10 -15.53 0.29 38.90
C PRO A 10 -17.04 0.44 38.76
N ALA A 11 -17.46 0.74 37.51
CA ALA A 11 -18.87 0.86 37.12
C ALA A 11 -19.58 -0.51 37.11
N PRO A 12 -20.89 -0.56 37.41
CA PRO A 12 -21.65 -1.82 37.42
C PRO A 12 -21.96 -2.32 35.99
N PRO A 13 -22.19 -3.64 35.80
CA PRO A 13 -22.47 -4.23 34.50
C PRO A 13 -23.86 -3.88 33.98
N LEU A 14 -23.94 -3.58 32.68
CA LEU A 14 -25.19 -3.35 31.95
C LEU A 14 -25.94 -4.67 31.74
N VAL A 15 -27.19 -4.73 32.22
CA VAL A 15 -28.12 -5.85 32.00
C VAL A 15 -28.98 -5.54 30.77
N PHE A 16 -28.94 -6.42 29.76
CA PHE A 16 -29.84 -6.36 28.61
C PHE A 16 -31.09 -7.16 28.86
N PRO A 17 -32.29 -6.67 28.49
CA PRO A 17 -33.51 -7.43 28.59
C PRO A 17 -33.65 -8.45 27.45
N ALA A 18 -34.12 -9.65 27.81
CA ALA A 18 -34.42 -10.74 26.88
C ALA A 18 -35.59 -10.45 25.98
N ALA A 19 -35.45 -10.71 24.68
CA ALA A 19 -36.54 -10.61 23.70
C ALA A 19 -37.45 -11.84 23.79
N ALA A 20 -38.77 -11.56 23.91
CA ALA A 20 -39.80 -12.58 23.95
C ALA A 20 -40.13 -13.12 22.55
N THR A 21 -40.07 -14.43 22.40
CA THR A 21 -40.57 -15.17 21.25
C THR A 21 -42.07 -15.38 21.38
N GLY A 22 -42.85 -14.90 20.39
CA GLY A 22 -44.31 -15.17 20.31
C GLY A 22 -44.69 -15.54 18.86
N LEU A 23 -44.73 -16.82 18.55
CA LEU A 23 -45.34 -17.35 17.33
C LEU A 23 -46.85 -17.55 17.55
N SER A 24 -47.68 -16.91 16.76
CA SER A 24 -49.12 -17.23 16.64
C SER A 24 -49.44 -17.56 15.19
N ARG A 25 -49.72 -18.85 14.94
CA ARG A 25 -50.35 -19.35 13.73
C ARG A 25 -51.85 -19.07 13.80
N ARG A 26 -52.42 -18.38 12.82
CA ARG A 26 -53.85 -18.47 12.48
C ARG A 26 -53.96 -18.61 10.97
N GLY A 27 -54.48 -19.78 10.58
CA GLY A 27 -54.82 -20.09 9.20
C GLY A 27 -56.08 -19.33 8.74
N PHE A 28 -56.09 -18.97 7.48
CA PHE A 28 -57.27 -18.50 6.77
C PHE A 28 -57.51 -19.42 5.57
N VAL A 29 -58.60 -20.15 5.62
CA VAL A 29 -59.16 -20.92 4.49
C VAL A 29 -60.07 -19.96 3.73
N ALA A 30 -59.78 -19.71 2.46
CA ALA A 30 -60.69 -19.03 1.56
C ALA A 30 -60.89 -19.86 0.30
N GLY A 31 -62.14 -20.16 0.01
CA GLY A 31 -62.56 -21.10 -1.02
C GLY A 31 -62.34 -20.62 -2.45
N CYS A 32 -62.10 -21.58 -3.31
CA CYS A 32 -61.99 -21.44 -4.75
C CYS A 32 -63.37 -21.22 -5.39
N LEU A 33 -63.53 -20.17 -6.15
CA LEU A 33 -64.50 -20.04 -7.24
C LEU A 33 -63.79 -20.18 -8.56
N LEU A 34 -64.05 -21.29 -9.26
CA LEU A 34 -63.60 -21.51 -10.62
C LEU A 34 -64.40 -20.68 -11.60
N ALA A 35 -63.81 -19.70 -12.21
CA ALA A 35 -64.30 -19.08 -13.43
C ALA A 35 -63.27 -19.40 -14.55
N GLY A 36 -63.67 -20.26 -15.45
CA GLY A 36 -62.88 -20.59 -16.60
C GLY A 36 -62.78 -19.43 -17.57
N TRP A 37 -61.56 -19.04 -17.90
CA TRP A 37 -61.24 -18.16 -19.03
C TRP A 37 -60.25 -18.85 -19.94
N ALA A 38 -60.71 -19.19 -21.16
CA ALA A 38 -59.88 -19.65 -22.23
C ALA A 38 -59.08 -18.42 -22.75
N GLY A 39 -57.84 -18.33 -22.38
CA GLY A 39 -56.93 -17.27 -22.85
C GLY A 39 -55.82 -17.89 -23.70
N GLU A 40 -55.68 -17.39 -24.89
CA GLU A 40 -54.67 -17.76 -25.90
C GLU A 40 -53.28 -17.79 -25.31
N ASN A 41 -52.55 -18.92 -25.56
CA ASN A 41 -51.13 -19.07 -25.24
C ASN A 41 -50.30 -18.13 -26.13
N ALA A 42 -50.09 -16.90 -25.71
CA ALA A 42 -49.02 -16.09 -26.25
C ALA A 42 -47.68 -16.68 -25.80
N ARG A 43 -46.97 -17.34 -26.69
CA ARG A 43 -45.56 -17.71 -26.49
C ARG A 43 -44.77 -16.44 -26.26
N VAL A 44 -44.35 -16.19 -25.03
CA VAL A 44 -43.31 -15.22 -24.73
C VAL A 44 -42.02 -15.81 -25.27
N GLU A 45 -41.58 -15.32 -26.43
CA GLU A 45 -40.29 -15.61 -26.98
C GLU A 45 -39.22 -15.07 -26.00
N ALA A 46 -38.47 -15.96 -25.37
CA ALA A 46 -37.35 -15.57 -24.49
C ALA A 46 -36.37 -14.72 -25.30
N ALA A 47 -36.12 -13.51 -24.84
CA ALA A 47 -35.08 -12.65 -25.42
C ALA A 47 -33.76 -13.42 -25.49
N PRO A 48 -33.00 -13.32 -26.61
CA PRO A 48 -31.73 -13.99 -26.72
C PRO A 48 -30.81 -13.56 -25.57
N PRO A 49 -30.00 -14.48 -25.02
CA PRO A 49 -29.06 -14.14 -23.95
C PRO A 49 -28.14 -13.02 -24.46
N VAL A 50 -28.13 -11.91 -23.74
CA VAL A 50 -27.16 -10.83 -23.99
C VAL A 50 -25.78 -11.45 -23.85
N ALA A 51 -25.04 -11.50 -24.96
CA ALA A 51 -23.69 -12.02 -24.98
C ALA A 51 -22.89 -11.24 -23.91
N ALA A 52 -22.38 -11.94 -22.91
CA ALA A 52 -21.52 -11.35 -21.91
C ALA A 52 -20.32 -10.72 -22.65
N VAL A 53 -20.26 -9.39 -22.63
CA VAL A 53 -19.10 -8.66 -23.11
C VAL A 53 -17.95 -9.13 -22.22
N LYS A 54 -17.02 -9.91 -22.77
CA LYS A 54 -15.78 -10.27 -22.10
C LYS A 54 -15.04 -8.96 -21.86
N GLU A 55 -15.15 -8.40 -20.66
CA GLU A 55 -14.34 -7.27 -20.26
C GLU A 55 -12.88 -7.63 -20.52
N LYS A 56 -12.16 -6.73 -21.19
CA LYS A 56 -10.72 -6.94 -21.39
C LYS A 56 -10.08 -7.02 -20.01
N PRO A 57 -9.19 -8.01 -19.78
CA PRO A 57 -8.52 -8.13 -18.51
C PRO A 57 -7.82 -6.81 -18.16
N VAL A 58 -7.98 -6.36 -16.93
CA VAL A 58 -7.32 -5.15 -16.42
C VAL A 58 -5.81 -5.36 -16.52
N GLN A 59 -5.12 -4.46 -17.21
CA GLN A 59 -3.69 -4.58 -17.46
C GLN A 59 -2.96 -3.34 -16.98
N PHE A 60 -1.93 -3.52 -16.16
CA PHE A 60 -1.05 -2.44 -15.72
C PHE A 60 -0.25 -1.87 -16.89
N ASP A 61 -0.26 -0.55 -17.03
CA ASP A 61 0.45 0.16 -18.09
C ASP A 61 1.80 0.69 -17.61
N GLY A 62 2.86 -0.08 -17.85
CA GLY A 62 4.21 0.31 -17.47
C GLY A 62 4.72 1.59 -18.15
N ASN A 63 4.23 1.92 -19.38
CA ASN A 63 4.61 3.16 -20.04
C ASN A 63 4.00 4.37 -19.33
N ARG A 64 2.78 4.26 -18.84
CA ARG A 64 2.11 5.32 -18.08
C ARG A 64 2.74 5.46 -16.71
N ALA A 65 3.05 4.34 -16.01
CA ALA A 65 3.82 4.37 -14.77
C ALA A 65 5.18 5.06 -14.97
N TYR A 66 5.89 4.72 -16.03
CA TYR A 66 7.17 5.37 -16.35
C TYR A 66 7.03 6.86 -16.73
N ALA A 67 5.89 7.25 -17.30
CA ALA A 67 5.60 8.67 -17.53
C ALA A 67 5.41 9.43 -16.21
N HIS A 68 4.71 8.84 -15.23
CA HIS A 68 4.62 9.39 -13.87
C HIS A 68 5.98 9.48 -13.19
N LEU A 69 6.82 8.45 -13.30
CA LEU A 69 8.19 8.49 -12.76
C LEU A 69 8.97 9.70 -13.32
N LYS A 70 8.92 9.92 -14.63
CA LYS A 70 9.57 11.08 -15.27
C LYS A 70 8.98 12.42 -14.81
N GLU A 71 7.68 12.50 -14.63
CA GLU A 71 6.99 13.69 -14.13
C GLU A 71 7.44 14.03 -12.70
N ILE A 72 7.54 13.03 -11.82
CA ILE A 72 8.05 13.19 -10.45
C ILE A 72 9.51 13.64 -10.47
N CYS A 73 10.36 12.98 -11.26
CA CYS A 73 11.78 13.34 -11.36
C CYS A 73 12.01 14.74 -11.91
N ALA A 74 11.11 15.24 -12.78
CA ALA A 74 11.17 16.61 -13.32
C ALA A 74 10.96 17.69 -12.24
N LEU A 75 10.41 17.34 -11.07
CA LEU A 75 10.35 18.23 -9.91
C LEU A 75 11.73 18.51 -9.29
N GLY A 76 12.73 17.69 -9.63
CA GLY A 76 14.05 17.70 -9.01
C GLY A 76 14.10 16.97 -7.66
N PRO A 77 15.11 17.26 -6.82
CA PRO A 77 15.23 16.71 -5.46
C PRO A 77 14.00 17.02 -4.59
N ARG A 78 13.62 16.05 -3.78
CA ARG A 78 12.42 16.12 -2.94
C ARG A 78 12.70 15.76 -1.47
N PRO A 79 13.79 16.26 -0.86
CA PRO A 79 14.01 16.00 0.56
C PRO A 79 12.82 16.52 1.39
N SER A 80 12.56 15.86 2.52
CA SER A 80 11.50 16.24 3.45
C SER A 80 11.57 17.73 3.84
N GLY A 81 10.43 18.39 3.90
CA GLY A 81 10.32 19.82 4.19
C GLY A 81 10.68 20.77 3.04
N SER A 82 11.14 20.26 1.89
CA SER A 82 11.53 21.09 0.74
C SER A 82 10.34 21.52 -0.12
N ASP A 83 10.57 22.55 -0.97
CA ASP A 83 9.61 22.95 -2.00
C ASP A 83 9.37 21.82 -3.03
N GLY A 84 10.41 21.03 -3.33
CA GLY A 84 10.31 19.84 -4.20
C GLY A 84 9.32 18.85 -3.64
N MET A 85 9.45 18.54 -2.36
CA MET A 85 8.52 17.65 -1.64
C MET A 85 7.10 18.20 -1.63
N SER A 86 6.93 19.47 -1.33
CA SER A 86 5.62 20.13 -1.33
C SER A 86 4.95 20.10 -2.71
N ARG A 87 5.72 20.20 -3.80
CA ARG A 87 5.20 20.05 -5.17
C ARG A 87 4.78 18.61 -5.44
N GLN A 88 5.58 17.64 -5.03
CA GLN A 88 5.25 16.21 -5.20
C GLN A 88 3.99 15.84 -4.41
N GLN A 89 3.86 16.27 -3.16
CA GLN A 89 2.67 16.04 -2.34
C GLN A 89 1.40 16.53 -3.04
N ARG A 90 1.42 17.73 -3.62
CA ARG A 90 0.28 18.24 -4.40
C ARG A 90 0.01 17.41 -5.66
N LEU A 91 1.05 17.08 -6.44
CA LEU A 91 0.93 16.27 -7.65
C LEU A 91 0.24 14.94 -7.36
N VAL A 92 0.72 14.21 -6.36
CA VAL A 92 0.22 12.89 -5.99
C VAL A 92 -1.20 12.98 -5.41
N ALA A 93 -1.46 13.93 -4.50
CA ALA A 93 -2.79 14.13 -3.93
C ALA A 93 -3.84 14.50 -4.99
N GLU A 94 -3.51 15.39 -5.91
CA GLU A 94 -4.38 15.74 -7.04
C GLU A 94 -4.66 14.58 -7.98
N HIS A 95 -3.64 13.75 -8.26
CA HIS A 95 -3.80 12.56 -9.08
C HIS A 95 -4.87 11.63 -8.50
N PHE A 96 -4.75 11.26 -7.22
CA PHE A 96 -5.69 10.36 -6.58
C PHE A 96 -7.08 10.97 -6.33
N SER A 97 -7.14 12.28 -6.08
CA SER A 97 -8.42 12.98 -5.98
C SER A 97 -9.22 12.91 -7.28
N LYS A 98 -8.56 13.02 -8.44
CA LYS A 98 -9.19 12.83 -9.76
C LYS A 98 -9.72 11.41 -9.97
N LEU A 99 -9.12 10.43 -9.33
CA LEU A 99 -9.55 9.02 -9.33
C LEU A 99 -10.65 8.74 -8.27
N LYS A 100 -11.13 9.77 -7.55
CA LYS A 100 -12.15 9.68 -6.51
C LYS A 100 -11.76 8.82 -5.30
N ALA A 101 -10.47 8.64 -5.05
CA ALA A 101 -9.98 8.05 -3.82
C ALA A 101 -10.15 9.02 -2.65
N LYS A 102 -10.28 8.51 -1.42
CA LYS A 102 -10.22 9.35 -0.22
C LYS A 102 -8.76 9.65 0.11
N VAL A 103 -8.37 10.91 -0.05
CA VAL A 103 -6.99 11.37 0.18
C VAL A 103 -6.91 12.13 1.50
N ARG A 104 -5.91 11.84 2.33
CA ARG A 104 -5.61 12.59 3.56
C ARG A 104 -4.11 12.69 3.79
N PHE A 105 -3.66 13.78 4.38
CA PHE A 105 -2.32 13.91 4.93
C PHE A 105 -2.33 13.52 6.41
N GLN A 106 -1.26 12.85 6.84
CA GLN A 106 -0.93 12.58 8.22
C GLN A 106 0.31 13.42 8.55
N SER A 107 0.08 14.62 9.08
CA SER A 107 1.13 15.61 9.33
C SER A 107 1.82 15.35 10.66
N PHE A 108 3.13 15.55 10.70
CA PHE A 108 3.97 15.46 11.89
C PHE A 108 5.23 16.32 11.72
N ASP A 109 5.90 16.59 12.82
CA ASP A 109 7.19 17.25 12.83
C ASP A 109 8.27 16.31 13.32
N ALA A 110 9.46 16.40 12.70
CA ALA A 110 10.65 15.70 13.17
C ALA A 110 11.84 16.69 13.22
N PRO A 111 12.79 16.52 14.15
CA PRO A 111 13.95 17.39 14.21
C PRO A 111 14.86 17.17 12.99
N HIS A 112 15.29 18.25 12.34
CA HIS A 112 16.27 18.19 11.28
C HIS A 112 17.61 17.69 11.83
N PRO A 113 18.22 16.63 11.23
CA PRO A 113 19.37 15.96 11.84
C PRO A 113 20.59 16.87 12.10
N ARG A 114 20.78 17.93 11.28
CA ARG A 114 21.92 18.87 11.43
C ARG A 114 21.63 20.08 12.31
N THR A 115 20.41 20.59 12.30
CA THR A 115 20.09 21.86 12.96
C THR A 115 19.25 21.70 14.22
N GLY A 116 18.56 20.55 14.37
CA GLY A 116 17.59 20.33 15.43
C GLY A 116 16.25 21.06 15.25
N GLU A 117 16.14 21.93 14.23
CA GLU A 117 14.90 22.65 13.94
C GLU A 117 13.80 21.68 13.47
N PRO A 118 12.52 21.93 13.78
CA PRO A 118 11.44 21.08 13.32
C PRO A 118 11.29 21.15 11.79
N VAL A 119 11.20 19.98 11.17
CA VAL A 119 10.86 19.80 9.75
C VAL A 119 9.43 19.29 9.69
N ALA A 120 8.55 20.06 9.05
CA ALA A 120 7.18 19.62 8.80
C ALA A 120 7.15 18.53 7.73
N MET A 121 6.60 17.38 8.08
CA MET A 121 6.49 16.20 7.23
C MET A 121 5.04 15.76 7.11
N ASN A 122 4.74 15.05 6.02
CA ASN A 122 3.40 14.55 5.78
C ASN A 122 3.43 13.17 5.15
N ASN A 123 2.99 12.15 5.83
CA ASN A 123 2.58 10.94 5.13
C ASN A 123 1.30 11.23 4.33
N LEU A 124 1.21 10.70 3.11
CA LEU A 124 0.01 10.78 2.30
C LEU A 124 -0.70 9.42 2.31
N VAL A 125 -1.96 9.39 2.71
CA VAL A 125 -2.79 8.18 2.75
C VAL A 125 -3.93 8.30 1.76
N VAL A 126 -4.01 7.33 0.85
CA VAL A 126 -5.01 7.22 -0.21
C VAL A 126 -5.83 5.97 0.02
N SER A 127 -7.10 6.12 0.38
CA SER A 127 -7.96 5.00 0.76
C SER A 127 -8.95 4.65 -0.34
N TRP A 128 -8.94 3.38 -0.72
CA TRP A 128 -9.93 2.72 -1.56
C TRP A 128 -10.88 1.92 -0.66
N GLN A 129 -12.18 1.97 -0.97
CA GLN A 129 -13.22 1.34 -0.12
C GLN A 129 -13.07 1.78 1.36
N PRO A 130 -13.14 3.08 1.66
CA PRO A 130 -12.78 3.64 2.99
C PRO A 130 -13.67 3.15 4.14
N GLN A 131 -14.80 2.48 3.83
CA GLN A 131 -15.72 1.90 4.84
C GLN A 131 -15.35 0.46 5.21
N ALA A 132 -14.42 -0.19 4.50
CA ALA A 132 -13.99 -1.54 4.81
C ALA A 132 -13.23 -1.55 6.15
N GLN A 133 -13.62 -2.46 7.03
CA GLN A 133 -12.96 -2.65 8.32
C GLN A 133 -11.74 -3.56 8.26
N GLU A 134 -11.66 -4.39 7.24
CA GLU A 134 -10.51 -5.25 6.94
C GLU A 134 -9.76 -4.66 5.75
N ARG A 135 -8.50 -4.36 5.91
CA ARG A 135 -7.70 -3.61 4.95
C ARG A 135 -6.32 -4.21 4.75
N ILE A 136 -5.67 -3.82 3.66
CA ILE A 136 -4.24 -4.05 3.41
C ILE A 136 -3.56 -2.74 3.06
N LEU A 137 -2.23 -2.73 3.20
CA LEU A 137 -1.37 -1.61 2.83
C LEU A 137 -0.59 -1.92 1.56
N LEU A 138 -0.52 -0.96 0.64
CA LEU A 138 0.55 -0.85 -0.34
C LEU A 138 1.26 0.46 -0.06
N CYS A 139 2.55 0.44 0.17
CA CYS A 139 3.27 1.62 0.60
C CYS A 139 4.62 1.80 -0.13
N CYS A 140 5.14 3.00 -0.08
CA CYS A 140 6.48 3.37 -0.52
C CYS A 140 6.89 4.63 0.23
N HIS A 141 8.19 4.93 0.31
CA HIS A 141 8.61 6.28 0.63
C HIS A 141 8.49 7.20 -0.59
N TYR A 142 8.46 8.51 -0.39
CA TYR A 142 8.34 9.45 -1.49
C TYR A 142 9.26 10.68 -1.38
N ASP A 143 10.00 10.79 -0.27
CA ASP A 143 11.10 11.73 -0.16
C ASP A 143 12.34 11.25 -0.92
N THR A 144 13.33 12.10 -1.02
CA THR A 144 14.64 11.76 -1.54
C THR A 144 15.70 12.16 -0.55
N ARG A 145 16.81 11.46 -0.60
CA ARG A 145 18.03 11.83 0.10
C ARG A 145 18.43 13.28 -0.20
N PRO A 146 19.00 14.01 0.75
CA PRO A 146 19.48 15.38 0.53
C PRO A 146 20.59 15.48 -0.53
N PHE A 147 21.40 14.44 -0.69
CA PHE A 147 22.48 14.36 -1.67
C PHE A 147 22.89 12.89 -1.93
N PRO A 148 23.55 12.61 -3.08
CA PRO A 148 23.90 11.24 -3.48
C PRO A 148 25.16 10.77 -2.75
N ASP A 149 25.05 10.37 -1.48
CA ASP A 149 26.17 10.11 -0.56
C ASP A 149 27.03 8.90 -0.93
N ARG A 150 26.63 8.10 -1.92
CA ARG A 150 27.43 6.99 -2.49
C ARG A 150 27.98 7.28 -3.87
N ASP A 151 27.85 8.51 -4.36
CA ASP A 151 28.44 8.87 -5.65
C ASP A 151 29.98 8.68 -5.64
N PRO A 152 30.56 8.05 -6.68
CA PRO A 152 32.00 7.83 -6.77
C PRO A 152 32.81 9.14 -6.86
N ASP A 153 32.20 10.24 -7.33
CA ASP A 153 32.79 11.57 -7.21
C ASP A 153 32.57 12.15 -5.80
N PRO A 154 33.62 12.37 -5.00
CA PRO A 154 33.47 12.90 -3.64
C PRO A 154 32.85 14.31 -3.56
N ARG A 155 32.82 15.07 -4.64
CA ARG A 155 32.12 16.36 -4.69
C ARG A 155 30.64 16.16 -4.88
N ALA A 156 30.27 15.29 -5.83
CA ALA A 156 28.88 14.90 -6.05
C ALA A 156 28.28 14.25 -4.79
N ALA A 157 29.03 13.35 -4.14
CA ALA A 157 28.60 12.69 -2.91
C ALA A 157 28.24 13.67 -1.77
N ARG A 158 28.80 14.86 -1.74
CA ARG A 158 28.55 15.86 -0.68
C ARG A 158 27.56 16.95 -1.04
N SER A 159 27.37 17.23 -2.32
CA SER A 159 26.58 18.38 -2.79
C SER A 159 26.00 18.20 -4.18
N GLY A 160 26.02 16.98 -4.72
CA GLY A 160 25.39 16.65 -5.98
C GLY A 160 23.88 16.67 -5.90
N VAL A 161 23.24 16.65 -7.06
CA VAL A 161 21.78 16.57 -7.17
C VAL A 161 21.37 15.11 -7.18
N PHE A 162 20.58 14.70 -6.19
CA PHE A 162 19.97 13.37 -6.14
C PHE A 162 18.51 13.46 -6.57
N VAL A 163 18.17 12.79 -7.66
CA VAL A 163 16.82 12.82 -8.23
C VAL A 163 15.96 11.68 -7.71
N GLY A 164 16.57 10.55 -7.30
CA GLY A 164 15.86 9.41 -6.75
C GLY A 164 14.80 8.88 -7.72
N ALA A 165 15.23 8.41 -8.90
CA ALA A 165 14.30 7.94 -9.92
C ALA A 165 13.78 6.53 -9.63
N ASN A 166 14.67 5.64 -9.21
CA ASN A 166 14.31 4.33 -8.70
C ASN A 166 13.98 4.40 -7.22
N ASP A 167 14.81 5.12 -6.49
CA ASP A 167 14.77 5.34 -5.06
C ASP A 167 13.89 6.56 -4.73
N GLY A 168 12.68 6.31 -4.26
CA GLY A 168 11.63 7.27 -3.94
C GLY A 168 10.63 7.57 -5.06
N ALA A 169 10.98 7.56 -6.37
CA ALA A 169 9.99 7.86 -7.39
C ALA A 169 9.35 6.62 -8.04
N SER A 170 10.01 5.46 -8.02
CA SER A 170 9.49 4.25 -8.67
C SER A 170 8.24 3.72 -7.98
N GLY A 171 8.25 3.61 -6.65
CA GLY A 171 7.09 3.20 -5.86
C GLY A 171 5.92 4.16 -6.00
N VAL A 172 6.18 5.47 -5.97
CA VAL A 172 5.15 6.51 -6.16
C VAL A 172 4.50 6.40 -7.54
N ALA A 173 5.30 6.34 -8.60
CA ALA A 173 4.81 6.23 -9.97
C ALA A 173 4.02 4.94 -10.21
N PHE A 174 4.47 3.85 -9.59
CA PHE A 174 3.77 2.58 -9.59
C PHE A 174 2.38 2.68 -8.96
N LEU A 175 2.29 3.23 -7.76
CA LEU A 175 1.01 3.39 -7.06
C LEU A 175 0.08 4.37 -7.79
N MET A 176 0.60 5.43 -8.42
CA MET A 176 -0.20 6.33 -9.25
C MET A 176 -0.87 5.59 -10.43
N GLU A 177 -0.14 4.71 -11.10
CA GLU A 177 -0.71 3.88 -12.16
C GLU A 177 -1.68 2.83 -11.61
N LEU A 178 -1.30 2.13 -10.54
CA LEU A 178 -2.14 1.11 -9.91
C LEU A 178 -3.50 1.68 -9.47
N GLY A 179 -3.52 2.91 -8.96
CA GLY A 179 -4.73 3.60 -8.53
C GLY A 179 -5.80 3.71 -9.62
N ARG A 180 -5.41 3.77 -10.89
CA ARG A 180 -6.34 3.80 -12.03
C ARG A 180 -7.14 2.50 -12.19
N HIS A 181 -6.66 1.42 -11.64
CA HIS A 181 -7.26 0.10 -11.74
C HIS A 181 -8.11 -0.28 -10.53
N MET A 182 -7.99 0.44 -9.41
CA MET A 182 -8.64 0.08 -8.14
C MET A 182 -10.18 0.04 -8.24
N GLY A 183 -10.79 0.88 -9.08
CA GLY A 183 -12.24 0.83 -9.32
C GLY A 183 -12.71 -0.40 -10.09
N ALA A 184 -11.84 -1.01 -10.91
CA ALA A 184 -12.16 -2.15 -11.75
C ALA A 184 -11.87 -3.50 -11.07
N ILE A 185 -10.81 -3.57 -10.24
CA ILE A 185 -10.39 -4.86 -9.63
C ILE A 185 -11.20 -5.23 -8.38
N GLN A 186 -11.76 -4.27 -7.67
CA GLN A 186 -12.57 -4.47 -6.46
C GLN A 186 -11.99 -5.54 -5.51
N PRO A 187 -10.82 -5.30 -4.88
CA PRO A 187 -10.19 -6.26 -3.99
C PRO A 187 -11.12 -6.69 -2.85
N ARG A 188 -10.89 -7.89 -2.31
CA ARG A 188 -11.65 -8.43 -1.16
C ARG A 188 -11.57 -7.50 0.06
N PHE A 189 -10.41 -6.89 0.30
CA PHE A 189 -10.15 -5.96 1.40
C PHE A 189 -10.17 -4.52 0.92
N GLY A 190 -10.45 -3.58 1.81
CA GLY A 190 -10.10 -2.19 1.57
C GLY A 190 -8.59 -2.05 1.39
N VAL A 191 -8.17 -1.12 0.53
CA VAL A 191 -6.75 -0.91 0.26
C VAL A 191 -6.38 0.53 0.59
N ASP A 192 -5.31 0.71 1.35
CA ASP A 192 -4.67 2.01 1.52
C ASP A 192 -3.33 2.03 0.79
N PHE A 193 -3.12 3.08 -0.02
CA PHE A 193 -1.77 3.43 -0.47
C PHE A 193 -1.21 4.44 0.51
N VAL A 194 -0.03 4.17 1.05
CA VAL A 194 0.63 5.06 2.02
C VAL A 194 1.99 5.45 1.49
N PHE A 195 2.20 6.76 1.38
CA PHE A 195 3.47 7.34 0.95
C PHE A 195 4.13 7.92 2.19
N PHE A 196 5.26 7.37 2.58
CA PHE A 196 5.99 7.78 3.78
C PHE A 196 6.94 8.94 3.48
N ASP A 197 6.94 9.95 4.37
CA ASP A 197 7.84 11.10 4.32
C ASP A 197 8.97 10.90 5.34
N GLY A 198 10.18 11.29 4.97
CA GLY A 198 11.31 11.24 5.90
C GLY A 198 11.88 9.84 6.11
N GLU A 199 11.77 8.97 5.13
CA GLU A 199 12.57 7.75 5.09
C GLU A 199 14.04 8.11 4.99
N GLU A 200 14.38 9.06 4.12
CA GLU A 200 15.73 9.42 3.69
C GLU A 200 16.20 10.82 4.12
N LEU A 201 15.60 11.47 5.13
CA LEU A 201 16.13 12.73 5.65
C LEU A 201 17.44 12.52 6.44
N VAL A 202 18.41 11.92 5.79
CA VAL A 202 19.66 11.43 6.38
C VAL A 202 20.85 12.19 5.82
N PHE A 203 21.73 12.68 6.70
CA PHE A 203 22.94 13.42 6.40
C PHE A 203 24.20 12.68 6.87
N GLN A 204 24.05 11.77 7.84
CA GLN A 204 25.12 10.96 8.42
C GLN A 204 24.56 9.56 8.75
N PRO A 205 25.42 8.53 8.80
CA PRO A 205 24.98 7.14 9.03
C PRO A 205 24.19 6.89 10.33
N ASN A 206 24.34 7.78 11.33
CA ASN A 206 23.67 7.65 12.63
C ASN A 206 22.39 8.51 12.73
N ASP A 207 22.03 9.23 11.69
CA ASP A 207 20.78 9.98 11.68
C ASP A 207 19.59 9.01 11.66
N PRO A 208 18.43 9.41 12.22
CA PRO A 208 17.25 8.57 12.20
C PRO A 208 16.71 8.41 10.77
N TYR A 209 16.34 7.18 10.44
CA TYR A 209 15.66 6.78 9.21
C TYR A 209 14.18 6.52 9.47
N PHE A 210 13.39 6.33 8.43
CA PHE A 210 12.03 5.79 8.49
C PHE A 210 11.05 6.63 9.33
N LEU A 211 11.25 7.94 9.41
CA LEU A 211 10.49 8.83 10.30
C LEU A 211 8.97 8.73 10.04
N GLY A 212 8.56 8.67 8.77
CA GLY A 212 7.17 8.61 8.37
C GLY A 212 6.50 7.29 8.69
N SER A 213 7.14 6.18 8.38
CA SER A 213 6.59 4.85 8.69
C SER A 213 6.58 4.57 10.19
N GLU A 214 7.59 5.03 10.92
CA GLU A 214 7.56 4.97 12.39
C GLU A 214 6.41 5.79 12.99
N PHE A 215 6.20 7.02 12.49
CA PHE A 215 5.09 7.84 12.94
C PHE A 215 3.74 7.20 12.60
N PHE A 216 3.60 6.66 11.39
CA PHE A 216 2.39 5.94 10.99
C PHE A 216 2.13 4.72 11.88
N ALA A 217 3.15 3.90 12.10
CA ALA A 217 3.04 2.67 12.90
C ALA A 217 2.73 2.97 14.38
N LYS A 218 3.38 3.97 14.97
CA LYS A 218 3.10 4.43 16.34
C LYS A 218 1.68 4.99 16.45
N SER A 219 1.24 5.82 15.50
CA SER A 219 -0.13 6.36 15.47
C SER A 219 -1.18 5.24 15.38
N TYR A 220 -0.95 4.24 14.51
CA TYR A 220 -1.85 3.10 14.36
C TYR A 220 -1.95 2.26 15.64
N ARG A 221 -0.84 2.07 16.35
CA ARG A 221 -0.80 1.32 17.61
C ARG A 221 -1.46 2.09 18.77
N ASP A 222 -1.18 3.40 18.88
CA ASP A 222 -1.51 4.22 20.06
C ASP A 222 -2.93 4.80 19.98
N ASP A 223 -3.44 5.04 18.76
CA ASP A 223 -4.81 5.49 18.45
C ASP A 223 -5.38 4.68 17.28
N PRO A 224 -5.72 3.39 17.51
CA PRO A 224 -6.13 2.49 16.44
C PRO A 224 -7.41 2.94 15.77
N PRO A 225 -7.44 2.97 14.43
CA PRO A 225 -8.64 3.30 13.67
C PRO A 225 -9.70 2.18 13.78
N ASN A 226 -10.93 2.45 13.29
CA ASN A 226 -11.99 1.44 13.26
C ASN A 226 -11.80 0.37 12.17
N HIS A 227 -10.56 0.07 11.80
CA HIS A 227 -10.22 -0.98 10.86
C HIS A 227 -8.90 -1.63 11.24
N ILE A 228 -8.69 -2.84 10.75
CA ILE A 228 -7.44 -3.58 10.93
C ILE A 228 -6.71 -3.74 9.59
N TYR A 229 -5.40 -3.63 9.62
CA TYR A 229 -4.55 -4.04 8.50
C TYR A 229 -4.10 -5.48 8.70
N HIS A 230 -4.41 -6.34 7.73
CA HIS A 230 -4.00 -7.74 7.77
C HIS A 230 -2.54 -7.91 7.38
N TYR A 231 -2.09 -7.15 6.38
CA TYR A 231 -0.71 -7.16 5.90
C TYR A 231 -0.43 -5.97 4.98
N GLY A 232 0.85 -5.81 4.66
CA GLY A 232 1.34 -4.77 3.77
C GLY A 232 2.35 -5.26 2.74
N VAL A 233 2.54 -4.46 1.71
CA VAL A 233 3.61 -4.58 0.71
C VAL A 233 4.25 -3.22 0.53
N LEU A 234 5.52 -3.11 0.89
CA LEU A 234 6.36 -1.97 0.57
C LEU A 234 6.90 -2.15 -0.86
N LEU A 235 7.03 -1.07 -1.60
CA LEU A 235 7.47 -1.02 -2.99
C LEU A 235 8.62 -0.02 -3.08
N ASP A 236 9.84 -0.51 -3.06
CA ASP A 236 11.04 0.31 -3.18
C ASP A 236 11.94 -0.16 -4.32
N MET A 237 12.55 0.78 -5.02
CA MET A 237 13.50 0.55 -6.14
C MET A 237 13.04 -0.51 -7.16
N ILE A 238 11.77 -0.47 -7.59
CA ILE A 238 11.13 -1.49 -8.45
C ILE A 238 11.21 -1.20 -9.96
N ALA A 239 11.99 -0.21 -10.37
CA ALA A 239 12.05 0.23 -11.76
C ALA A 239 13.40 -0.03 -12.46
N ASP A 240 14.38 -0.68 -11.84
CA ASP A 240 15.67 -0.97 -12.48
C ASP A 240 15.47 -1.65 -13.85
N LYS A 241 16.23 -1.24 -14.84
CA LYS A 241 16.27 -1.87 -16.17
C LYS A 241 16.63 -3.35 -16.13
N ARG A 242 17.41 -3.78 -15.14
CA ARG A 242 17.87 -5.15 -14.93
C ARG A 242 17.19 -5.79 -13.72
N LEU A 243 15.91 -5.53 -13.55
CA LEU A 243 15.11 -5.91 -12.39
C LEU A 243 15.39 -7.33 -11.88
N ASN A 244 15.74 -7.44 -10.58
CA ASN A 244 15.96 -8.69 -9.86
C ASN A 244 15.44 -8.57 -8.43
N ILE A 245 14.18 -8.95 -8.21
CA ILE A 245 13.54 -8.91 -6.89
C ILE A 245 13.75 -10.25 -6.20
N TYR A 246 14.52 -10.27 -5.13
CA TYR A 246 14.73 -11.44 -4.27
C TYR A 246 13.78 -11.40 -3.07
N GLN A 247 13.62 -12.53 -2.39
CA GLN A 247 12.94 -12.58 -1.11
C GLN A 247 13.84 -11.94 -0.03
N GLU A 248 13.45 -10.79 0.47
CA GLU A 248 14.19 -10.06 1.49
C GLU A 248 14.09 -10.80 2.85
N VAL A 249 15.14 -10.77 3.66
CA VAL A 249 15.29 -11.59 4.88
C VAL A 249 14.21 -11.30 5.92
N TYR A 250 13.99 -10.02 6.25
CA TYR A 250 12.98 -9.64 7.26
C TYR A 250 11.55 -9.86 6.74
N SER A 251 11.31 -9.68 5.46
CA SER A 251 10.04 -10.02 4.81
C SER A 251 9.70 -11.49 5.01
N VAL A 252 10.69 -12.38 4.84
CA VAL A 252 10.53 -13.81 5.07
C VAL A 252 10.35 -14.11 6.56
N GLN A 253 11.01 -13.36 7.45
CA GLN A 253 10.91 -13.52 8.90
C GLN A 253 9.52 -13.09 9.42
N TYR A 254 9.03 -11.93 9.03
CA TYR A 254 7.81 -11.32 9.61
C TYR A 254 6.53 -11.64 8.84
N ALA A 255 6.63 -11.90 7.52
CA ALA A 255 5.47 -12.03 6.64
C ALA A 255 5.64 -13.13 5.56
N ARG A 256 6.18 -14.28 5.94
CA ARG A 256 6.49 -15.41 5.05
C ARG A 256 5.33 -15.80 4.14
N SER A 257 4.10 -15.86 4.67
CA SER A 257 2.91 -16.23 3.90
C SER A 257 2.64 -15.24 2.76
N ILE A 258 2.89 -13.96 2.98
CA ILE A 258 2.73 -12.90 1.96
C ILE A 258 3.82 -13.03 0.91
N VAL A 259 5.09 -13.23 1.32
CA VAL A 259 6.18 -13.53 0.39
C VAL A 259 5.79 -14.71 -0.50
N GLN A 260 5.37 -15.83 0.07
CA GLN A 260 4.98 -17.02 -0.68
C GLN A 260 3.83 -16.73 -1.66
N SER A 261 2.80 -15.99 -1.26
CA SER A 261 1.65 -15.69 -2.12
C SER A 261 2.04 -14.78 -3.30
N VAL A 262 2.88 -13.76 -3.09
CA VAL A 262 3.35 -12.87 -4.16
C VAL A 262 4.26 -13.62 -5.14
N TRP A 263 5.23 -14.42 -4.64
CA TRP A 263 6.11 -15.20 -5.52
C TRP A 263 5.38 -16.34 -6.25
N ALA A 264 4.36 -16.94 -5.63
CA ALA A 264 3.48 -17.89 -6.32
C ALA A 264 2.71 -17.22 -7.47
N GLN A 265 2.20 -16.00 -7.24
CA GLN A 265 1.53 -15.23 -8.30
C GLN A 265 2.51 -14.88 -9.43
N ALA A 266 3.74 -14.46 -9.10
CA ALA A 266 4.78 -14.16 -10.08
C ALA A 266 5.14 -15.39 -10.93
N ALA A 267 5.29 -16.56 -10.29
CA ALA A 267 5.57 -17.83 -10.97
C ALA A 267 4.42 -18.24 -11.91
N ALA A 268 3.17 -18.13 -11.47
CA ALA A 268 1.99 -18.41 -12.30
C ALA A 268 1.88 -17.50 -13.52
N LEU A 269 2.41 -16.28 -13.43
CA LEU A 269 2.47 -15.30 -14.52
C LEU A 269 3.76 -15.34 -15.34
N GLU A 270 4.68 -16.28 -15.01
CA GLU A 270 5.99 -16.43 -15.65
C GLU A 270 6.86 -15.15 -15.59
N VAL A 271 6.76 -14.37 -14.50
CA VAL A 271 7.59 -13.19 -14.26
C VAL A 271 8.85 -13.61 -13.52
N LYS A 272 9.92 -13.85 -14.28
CA LYS A 272 11.17 -14.46 -13.79
C LYS A 272 12.02 -13.51 -12.94
N GLU A 273 11.73 -12.22 -12.98
CA GLU A 273 12.38 -11.18 -12.20
C GLU A 273 12.07 -11.27 -10.70
N PHE A 274 11.01 -11.98 -10.32
CA PHE A 274 10.76 -12.38 -8.94
C PHE A 274 11.50 -13.68 -8.64
N ILE A 275 12.71 -13.56 -8.12
CA ILE A 275 13.64 -14.68 -7.92
C ILE A 275 13.32 -15.37 -6.59
N PRO A 276 12.95 -16.68 -6.57
CA PRO A 276 12.53 -17.38 -5.36
C PRO A 276 13.73 -17.82 -4.50
N LYS A 277 14.58 -16.87 -4.13
CA LYS A 277 15.75 -17.07 -3.26
C LYS A 277 15.78 -15.96 -2.23
N ILE A 278 16.06 -16.33 -0.98
CA ILE A 278 16.30 -15.38 0.10
C ILE A 278 17.65 -14.70 -0.15
N ARG A 279 17.65 -13.38 -0.20
CA ARG A 279 18.86 -12.57 -0.38
C ARG A 279 18.60 -11.17 0.18
N HIS A 280 19.66 -10.48 0.56
CA HIS A 280 19.64 -9.16 1.19
C HIS A 280 18.89 -9.14 2.54
N GLU A 281 19.48 -8.50 3.50
CA GLU A 281 18.89 -8.13 4.78
C GLU A 281 18.80 -6.60 4.78
N ILE A 282 17.59 -6.09 4.58
CA ILE A 282 17.36 -4.67 4.31
C ILE A 282 16.58 -4.05 5.45
N ARG A 283 17.08 -2.94 5.97
CA ARG A 283 16.34 -2.11 6.90
C ARG A 283 15.61 -1.04 6.10
N ASP A 284 14.27 -1.07 6.18
CA ASP A 284 13.40 -0.19 5.44
C ASP A 284 12.07 0.03 6.20
N ASP A 285 11.18 0.85 5.68
CA ASP A 285 9.87 1.24 6.23
C ASP A 285 9.01 0.04 6.68
N HIS A 286 9.13 -1.11 6.01
CA HIS A 286 8.41 -2.35 6.40
C HIS A 286 8.75 -2.81 7.82
N LEU A 287 9.94 -2.50 8.33
CA LEU A 287 10.32 -2.87 9.70
C LEU A 287 9.53 -2.09 10.75
N ALA A 288 9.26 -0.81 10.52
CA ALA A 288 8.41 -0.03 11.41
C ALA A 288 7.00 -0.61 11.47
N LEU A 289 6.44 -1.02 10.33
CA LEU A 289 5.12 -1.65 10.25
C LEU A 289 5.09 -2.99 10.98
N ASN A 290 6.09 -3.84 10.76
CA ASN A 290 6.21 -5.15 11.41
C ASN A 290 6.41 -5.04 12.92
N GLN A 291 7.37 -4.20 13.36
CA GLN A 291 7.82 -4.17 14.74
C GLN A 291 6.96 -3.31 15.66
N LEU A 292 6.48 -2.16 15.18
CA LEU A 292 5.74 -1.19 15.99
C LEU A 292 4.23 -1.35 15.85
N ALA A 293 3.73 -1.56 14.63
CA ALA A 293 2.29 -1.69 14.35
C ALA A 293 1.80 -3.14 14.34
N ARG A 294 2.71 -4.12 14.32
CA ARG A 294 2.37 -5.55 14.17
C ARG A 294 1.56 -5.84 12.90
N ILE A 295 1.84 -5.10 11.84
CA ILE A 295 1.27 -5.32 10.50
C ILE A 295 2.29 -6.12 9.70
N PRO A 296 2.04 -7.42 9.42
CA PRO A 296 2.96 -8.24 8.62
C PRO A 296 3.18 -7.61 7.25
N THR A 297 4.37 -7.09 6.98
CA THR A 297 4.68 -6.33 5.76
C THR A 297 5.94 -6.87 5.11
N ILE A 298 5.86 -7.09 3.79
CA ILE A 298 7.01 -7.45 2.97
C ILE A 298 7.56 -6.24 2.25
N ASP A 299 8.84 -6.32 1.89
CA ASP A 299 9.53 -5.37 1.05
C ASP A 299 9.78 -6.00 -0.34
N LEU A 300 9.25 -5.38 -1.37
CA LEU A 300 9.54 -5.69 -2.77
C LEU A 300 10.57 -4.69 -3.27
N ILE A 301 11.83 -5.11 -3.25
CA ILE A 301 12.96 -4.25 -3.55
C ILE A 301 13.96 -4.93 -4.49
N ASP A 302 14.50 -4.20 -5.45
CA ASP A 302 15.69 -4.58 -6.21
C ASP A 302 16.92 -3.88 -5.65
N PHE A 303 17.61 -4.55 -4.73
CA PHE A 303 18.81 -4.00 -4.08
C PHE A 303 20.12 -4.27 -4.86
N ASP A 304 20.04 -4.86 -6.04
CA ASP A 304 21.18 -5.02 -6.97
C ASP A 304 21.32 -3.83 -7.92
N TYR A 305 20.77 -2.67 -7.57
CA TYR A 305 20.74 -1.45 -8.37
C TYR A 305 22.01 -0.62 -8.19
N ASP A 306 22.95 -0.70 -9.13
CA ASP A 306 24.26 0.00 -9.08
C ASP A 306 24.15 1.54 -8.90
N PRO A 307 23.14 2.27 -9.49
CA PRO A 307 23.00 3.71 -9.32
C PRO A 307 22.48 4.18 -7.95
N TRP A 308 22.19 3.26 -7.03
CA TRP A 308 21.65 3.58 -5.72
C TRP A 308 22.48 4.64 -4.97
N HIS A 309 21.83 5.70 -4.52
CA HIS A 309 22.43 6.85 -3.83
C HIS A 309 23.52 7.57 -4.63
N THR A 310 23.45 7.55 -5.96
CA THR A 310 24.37 8.29 -6.84
C THR A 310 23.61 9.27 -7.72
N THR A 311 24.34 10.20 -8.36
CA THR A 311 23.80 11.10 -9.39
C THR A 311 23.26 10.35 -10.62
N GLN A 312 23.48 9.04 -10.70
CA GLN A 312 23.00 8.17 -11.78
C GLN A 312 21.63 7.54 -11.48
N ASP A 313 21.05 7.77 -10.31
CA ASP A 313 19.66 7.39 -10.07
C ASP A 313 18.69 8.36 -10.77
N ILE A 314 18.61 8.19 -12.07
CA ILE A 314 17.87 9.02 -13.02
C ILE A 314 16.91 8.15 -13.85
N PRO A 315 15.86 8.74 -14.47
CA PRO A 315 14.90 7.98 -15.27
C PRO A 315 15.54 7.13 -16.37
N ALA A 316 16.70 7.54 -16.90
CA ALA A 316 17.43 6.78 -17.92
C ALA A 316 17.90 5.40 -17.45
N ASN A 317 18.02 5.16 -16.14
CA ASN A 317 18.39 3.87 -15.55
C ASN A 317 17.16 3.07 -15.06
N CYS A 318 15.95 3.63 -15.20
CA CYS A 318 14.68 2.97 -14.94
C CYS A 318 14.02 2.46 -16.22
N SER A 319 13.02 1.57 -16.08
CA SER A 319 12.36 0.90 -17.20
C SER A 319 10.84 0.79 -17.03
N ALA A 320 10.11 1.17 -18.07
CA ALA A 320 8.68 0.90 -18.17
C ALA A 320 8.35 -0.60 -18.15
N ALA A 321 9.25 -1.43 -18.70
CA ALA A 321 9.08 -2.87 -18.73
C ALA A 321 9.18 -3.49 -17.32
N SER A 322 10.07 -2.97 -16.48
CA SER A 322 10.22 -3.41 -15.08
C SER A 322 8.98 -3.05 -14.27
N LEU A 323 8.52 -1.81 -14.35
CA LEU A 323 7.26 -1.38 -13.72
C LEU A 323 6.06 -2.21 -14.21
N ALA A 324 6.00 -2.57 -15.50
CA ALA A 324 4.95 -3.42 -16.05
C ALA A 324 4.99 -4.84 -15.46
N LYS A 325 6.17 -5.42 -15.23
CA LYS A 325 6.34 -6.75 -14.65
C LYS A 325 5.87 -6.78 -13.20
N VAL A 326 6.32 -5.83 -12.37
CA VAL A 326 5.83 -5.69 -10.99
C VAL A 326 4.34 -5.43 -10.98
N GLY A 327 3.85 -4.54 -11.85
CA GLY A 327 2.43 -4.22 -11.96
C GLY A 327 1.57 -5.41 -12.36
N LYS A 328 2.04 -6.26 -13.27
CA LYS A 328 1.37 -7.50 -13.65
C LYS A 328 1.19 -8.44 -12.45
N VAL A 329 2.22 -8.58 -11.62
CA VAL A 329 2.18 -9.45 -10.44
C VAL A 329 1.27 -8.87 -9.36
N ILE A 330 1.48 -7.62 -8.96
CA ILE A 330 0.72 -7.01 -7.86
C ILE A 330 -0.75 -6.82 -8.22
N LEU A 331 -1.07 -6.41 -9.46
CA LEU A 331 -2.46 -6.28 -9.90
C LEU A 331 -3.20 -7.63 -9.85
N ALA A 332 -2.58 -8.70 -10.33
CA ALA A 332 -3.15 -10.04 -10.26
C ALA A 332 -3.22 -10.57 -8.82
N TRP A 333 -2.22 -10.26 -7.98
CA TRP A 333 -2.21 -10.63 -6.57
C TRP A 333 -3.35 -9.94 -5.81
N LEU A 334 -3.62 -8.65 -6.07
CA LEU A 334 -4.74 -7.91 -5.47
C LEU A 334 -6.11 -8.49 -5.83
N GLN A 335 -6.24 -9.14 -6.98
CA GLN A 335 -7.48 -9.84 -7.39
C GLN A 335 -7.65 -11.21 -6.70
N ASN A 336 -6.54 -11.78 -6.20
CA ASN A 336 -6.47 -13.12 -5.61
C ASN A 336 -5.86 -13.10 -4.20
N LEU A 337 -6.20 -12.08 -3.42
CA LEU A 337 -5.63 -11.87 -2.08
C LEU A 337 -5.80 -13.12 -1.20
N PRO A 338 -4.73 -13.54 -0.49
CA PRO A 338 -4.78 -14.69 0.42
C PRO A 338 -5.77 -14.43 1.55
N ASP A 339 -6.35 -15.53 2.08
CA ASP A 339 -7.16 -15.44 3.30
C ASP A 339 -6.22 -15.39 4.51
N PRO A 340 -6.22 -14.31 5.30
CA PRO A 340 -5.39 -14.20 6.49
C PRO A 340 -5.74 -15.25 7.57
N LEU A 341 -6.95 -15.83 7.48
CA LEU A 341 -7.42 -16.88 8.40
C LEU A 341 -7.26 -18.31 7.84
N ALA A 342 -6.70 -18.45 6.62
CA ALA A 342 -6.49 -19.79 6.05
C ALA A 342 -5.44 -20.58 6.87
N PRO A 343 -5.66 -21.89 7.12
CA PRO A 343 -4.69 -22.70 7.83
C PRO A 343 -3.38 -22.79 7.03
N GLY A 344 -2.34 -22.19 7.56
CA GLY A 344 -1.02 -21.96 6.92
C GLY A 344 -0.49 -20.54 7.14
N GLY A 345 -1.33 -19.61 7.57
CA GLY A 345 -0.90 -18.35 8.20
C GLY A 345 -0.34 -18.68 9.58
N ASP A 346 0.90 -18.34 9.81
CA ASP A 346 1.62 -18.65 11.05
C ASP A 346 0.95 -17.91 12.23
N PRO A 347 0.29 -18.59 13.20
CA PRO A 347 -0.28 -17.92 14.37
C PRO A 347 0.80 -17.56 15.42
N GLU A 348 2.07 -17.87 15.17
CA GLU A 348 3.21 -17.56 16.02
C GLU A 348 4.21 -16.67 15.27
N ALA A 349 3.82 -15.44 14.97
CA ALA A 349 4.81 -14.37 14.81
C ALA A 349 5.17 -13.87 16.23
N PRO A 350 6.46 -13.76 16.58
CA PRO A 350 6.94 -13.44 17.92
C PRO A 350 6.51 -12.05 18.41
#